data_245144bd54b0f0490c43f66945e18d21
#
_entry.id   245144bd54b0f0490c43f66945e18d21
#
_cell.length_a   1.000
_cell.length_b   1.000
_cell.length_c   1.000
_cell.angle_alpha   90.00
_cell.angle_beta   90.00
_cell.angle_gamma   90.00
#
_symmetry.space_group_name_H-M   'P 1'
#
loop_
_entity.id
_entity.type
_entity.pdbx_description
1 polymer ?
#
loop_
_entity_poly.entity_id
_entity_poly.type
_entity_poly.pdbx_seq_one_letter_code
_entity_poly.pdbx_strand_id
1 'polypeptide(L)'
;MKRLVMTAAAAAVAMGLGTVGAKAANIGVALSSDTNPFYIAMLKGMQKRAEALGHTVSVVNAEEDIAKQLNGINDLIAQKVDGILISPIDARALCSAYTKAKKAGIPMMSIARGSACKDQLVHIAIDEVKVGGEIAAWTAKKIGGKGDVAVLAGPAGAQAFINLAKGYTDEMAKHPGIKIVFRHEMLLTRENGLKFGEDALVAHPNLKAIYGANDEIGLGAAQAVVASGLKGKVVVTGMNGIPPARFAVKRGTMGLTVALNPVAWGNLGINTMDAQLKGKAFDKKVFVRHLLVDSSNVDKLLPKKKK
;
A
#
# COMPACT_ATOMS: atom_id res chain seq x y z
N MET A 1 12.60 83.62 31.45
CA MET A 1 11.72 82.43 31.35
C MET A 1 12.01 81.77 30.00
N LYS A 2 12.85 80.75 29.97
CA LYS A 2 13.19 80.03 28.74
C LYS A 2 12.36 78.72 28.74
N ARG A 3 11.50 78.50 27.75
CA ARG A 3 10.75 77.27 27.54
C ARG A 3 11.60 76.29 26.76
N LEU A 4 11.84 75.16 27.36
CA LEU A 4 12.51 74.01 26.74
C LEU A 4 11.46 73.21 25.97
N VAL A 5 11.65 73.04 24.67
CA VAL A 5 10.81 72.14 23.82
C VAL A 5 11.55 70.85 23.72
N MET A 6 10.98 69.73 24.32
CA MET A 6 11.45 68.35 24.16
C MET A 6 10.77 67.80 22.92
N THR A 7 11.53 67.51 21.88
CA THR A 7 11.13 66.68 20.72
C THR A 7 11.33 65.21 21.03
N ALA A 8 10.22 64.45 21.16
CA ALA A 8 10.23 62.99 21.28
C ALA A 8 10.38 62.42 19.87
N ALA A 9 11.49 61.72 19.62
CA ALA A 9 11.71 60.93 18.43
C ALA A 9 11.08 59.53 18.65
N ALA A 10 9.99 59.22 17.96
CA ALA A 10 9.38 57.90 17.94
C ALA A 10 10.17 57.01 16.94
N ALA A 11 10.93 56.06 17.47
CA ALA A 11 11.57 55.01 16.65
C ALA A 11 10.54 53.90 16.33
N ALA A 12 10.04 53.88 15.08
CA ALA A 12 9.21 52.80 14.58
C ALA A 12 10.08 51.58 14.31
N VAL A 13 10.00 50.58 15.19
CA VAL A 13 10.57 49.23 14.93
C VAL A 13 9.63 48.50 13.98
N ALA A 14 9.96 48.51 12.69
CA ALA A 14 9.32 47.67 11.71
C ALA A 14 9.75 46.17 11.96
N MET A 15 8.92 45.42 12.69
CA MET A 15 9.02 43.98 12.73
C MET A 15 8.67 43.42 11.33
N GLY A 16 9.69 43.15 10.54
CA GLY A 16 9.57 42.40 9.30
C GLY A 16 9.07 40.99 9.59
N LEU A 17 7.77 40.79 9.44
CA LEU A 17 7.20 39.45 9.33
C LEU A 17 7.75 38.82 8.04
N GLY A 18 8.94 38.23 8.13
CA GLY A 18 9.46 37.37 7.08
C GLY A 18 8.48 36.22 6.89
N THR A 19 7.70 36.25 5.83
CA THR A 19 7.01 35.04 5.35
C THR A 19 8.08 34.03 5.06
N VAL A 20 8.25 33.04 5.96
CA VAL A 20 9.03 31.84 5.67
C VAL A 20 8.31 31.14 4.52
N GLY A 21 8.64 31.52 3.30
CA GLY A 21 8.18 30.82 2.11
C GLY A 21 8.50 29.33 2.27
N ALA A 22 7.51 28.47 2.11
CA ALA A 22 7.73 27.03 2.18
C ALA A 22 8.83 26.67 1.17
N LYS A 23 9.98 26.20 1.67
CA LYS A 23 11.10 25.79 0.80
C LYS A 23 10.65 24.64 -0.07
N ALA A 24 10.78 24.78 -1.38
CA ALA A 24 10.57 23.69 -2.32
C ALA A 24 11.47 22.50 -1.95
N ALA A 25 10.90 21.33 -1.81
CA ALA A 25 11.65 20.10 -1.47
C ALA A 25 11.68 19.15 -2.68
N ASN A 26 12.77 18.39 -2.80
CA ASN A 26 12.84 17.24 -3.70
C ASN A 26 12.61 15.97 -2.90
N ILE A 27 11.51 15.25 -3.16
CA ILE A 27 11.13 14.02 -2.46
C ILE A 27 11.48 12.82 -3.33
N GLY A 28 12.40 11.97 -2.84
CA GLY A 28 12.69 10.69 -3.46
C GLY A 28 11.53 9.71 -3.27
N VAL A 29 11.16 8.98 -4.31
CA VAL A 29 10.12 7.95 -4.26
C VAL A 29 10.64 6.64 -4.85
N ALA A 30 10.71 5.58 -4.04
CA ALA A 30 11.20 4.27 -4.41
C ALA A 30 10.12 3.19 -4.16
N LEU A 31 9.16 3.08 -5.09
CA LEU A 31 8.10 2.06 -5.02
C LEU A 31 8.61 0.70 -5.50
N SER A 32 7.99 -0.38 -5.02
CA SER A 32 8.40 -1.74 -5.35
C SER A 32 8.06 -2.16 -6.78
N SER A 33 7.06 -1.56 -7.39
CA SER A 33 6.61 -1.92 -8.76
C SER A 33 6.17 -0.68 -9.52
N ASP A 34 6.48 -0.66 -10.81
CA ASP A 34 6.06 0.33 -11.78
C ASP A 34 4.99 -0.18 -12.76
N THR A 35 4.69 -1.48 -12.72
CA THR A 35 3.68 -2.13 -13.56
C THR A 35 2.39 -2.43 -12.82
N ASN A 36 2.43 -2.56 -11.50
CA ASN A 36 1.23 -2.84 -10.70
C ASN A 36 0.32 -1.61 -10.64
N PRO A 37 -0.96 -1.71 -11.05
CA PRO A 37 -1.90 -0.57 -11.10
C PRO A 37 -2.06 0.20 -9.78
N PHE A 38 -1.90 -0.48 -8.64
CA PHE A 38 -1.96 0.17 -7.33
C PHE A 38 -0.81 1.17 -7.14
N TYR A 39 0.42 0.77 -7.47
CA TYR A 39 1.60 1.64 -7.33
C TYR A 39 1.62 2.76 -8.36
N ILE A 40 1.20 2.49 -9.61
CA ILE A 40 1.04 3.51 -10.65
C ILE A 40 0.09 4.62 -10.18
N ALA A 41 -1.08 4.24 -9.65
CA ALA A 41 -2.05 5.21 -9.16
C ALA A 41 -1.56 5.97 -7.90
N MET A 42 -0.80 5.31 -7.03
CA MET A 42 -0.21 5.94 -5.84
C MET A 42 0.86 6.95 -6.23
N LEU A 43 1.76 6.61 -7.15
CA LEU A 43 2.78 7.52 -7.66
C LEU A 43 2.16 8.76 -8.31
N LYS A 44 1.11 8.57 -9.12
CA LYS A 44 0.35 9.69 -9.72
C LYS A 44 -0.21 10.63 -8.64
N GLY A 45 -0.73 10.06 -7.54
CA GLY A 45 -1.17 10.84 -6.38
C GLY A 45 -0.02 11.62 -5.74
N MET A 46 1.13 10.97 -5.52
CA MET A 46 2.33 11.60 -4.97
C MET A 46 2.80 12.77 -5.83
N GLN A 47 2.96 12.58 -7.14
CA GLN A 47 3.42 13.60 -8.07
C GLN A 47 2.51 14.83 -8.08
N LYS A 48 1.19 14.60 -8.24
CA LYS A 48 0.21 15.68 -8.24
C LYS A 48 0.17 16.44 -6.91
N ARG A 49 0.33 15.74 -5.78
CA ARG A 49 0.32 16.38 -4.47
C ARG A 49 1.60 17.15 -4.20
N ALA A 50 2.75 16.62 -4.60
CA ALA A 50 4.04 17.30 -4.49
C ALA A 50 4.02 18.61 -5.30
N GLU A 51 3.58 18.57 -6.56
CA GLU A 51 3.41 19.74 -7.41
C GLU A 51 2.52 20.80 -6.74
N ALA A 52 1.37 20.39 -6.18
CA ALA A 52 0.45 21.30 -5.49
C ALA A 52 1.03 21.97 -4.21
N LEU A 53 2.12 21.38 -3.66
CA LEU A 53 2.86 21.94 -2.52
C LEU A 53 4.15 22.69 -2.93
N GLY A 54 4.43 22.78 -4.24
CA GLY A 54 5.65 23.37 -4.77
C GLY A 54 6.88 22.46 -4.63
N HIS A 55 6.69 21.15 -4.44
CA HIS A 55 7.76 20.15 -4.34
C HIS A 55 7.98 19.42 -5.67
N THR A 56 9.14 18.77 -5.81
CA THR A 56 9.45 17.86 -6.90
C THR A 56 9.53 16.42 -6.42
N VAL A 57 9.41 15.46 -7.33
CA VAL A 57 9.52 14.01 -7.04
C VAL A 57 10.58 13.39 -7.94
N SER A 58 11.61 12.77 -7.31
CA SER A 58 12.60 11.94 -7.99
C SER A 58 12.23 10.47 -7.83
N VAL A 59 11.96 9.77 -8.93
CA VAL A 59 11.41 8.41 -8.93
C VAL A 59 12.49 7.38 -9.20
N VAL A 60 12.52 6.32 -8.39
CA VAL A 60 13.29 5.09 -8.62
C VAL A 60 12.37 4.03 -9.18
N ASN A 61 12.74 3.47 -10.32
CA ASN A 61 12.09 2.32 -10.93
C ASN A 61 12.76 1.03 -10.45
N ALA A 62 12.12 0.30 -9.55
CA ALA A 62 12.70 -0.88 -8.91
C ALA A 62 12.27 -2.22 -9.54
N GLU A 63 11.12 -2.28 -10.23
CA GLU A 63 10.64 -3.47 -10.96
C GLU A 63 10.65 -4.77 -10.14
N GLU A 64 10.29 -4.70 -8.86
CA GLU A 64 10.36 -5.81 -7.90
C GLU A 64 11.79 -6.40 -7.73
N ASP A 65 12.85 -5.66 -8.13
CA ASP A 65 14.26 -6.01 -7.97
C ASP A 65 14.87 -5.28 -6.77
N ILE A 66 15.33 -6.04 -5.78
CA ILE A 66 15.90 -5.51 -4.53
C ILE A 66 17.18 -4.71 -4.81
N ALA A 67 18.02 -5.18 -5.73
CA ALA A 67 19.29 -4.51 -6.04
C ALA A 67 19.04 -3.17 -6.75
N LYS A 68 18.11 -3.13 -7.72
CA LYS A 68 17.66 -1.88 -8.35
C LYS A 68 17.11 -0.90 -7.32
N GLN A 69 16.26 -1.38 -6.39
CA GLN A 69 15.70 -0.52 -5.36
C GLN A 69 16.80 0.04 -4.43
N LEU A 70 17.71 -0.81 -3.99
CA LEU A 70 18.84 -0.39 -3.12
C LEU A 70 19.75 0.62 -3.80
N ASN A 71 20.13 0.38 -5.06
CA ASN A 71 20.98 1.28 -5.84
C ASN A 71 20.27 2.62 -6.07
N GLY A 72 19.01 2.60 -6.49
CA GLY A 72 18.24 3.82 -6.70
C GLY A 72 18.07 4.65 -5.42
N ILE A 73 17.90 4.01 -4.24
CA ILE A 73 17.87 4.74 -2.96
C ILE A 73 19.25 5.35 -2.65
N ASN A 74 20.35 4.63 -2.91
CA ASN A 74 21.68 5.20 -2.74
C ASN A 74 21.91 6.42 -3.66
N ASP A 75 21.38 6.39 -4.89
CA ASP A 75 21.45 7.52 -5.82
C ASP A 75 20.62 8.71 -5.30
N LEU A 76 19.41 8.49 -4.76
CA LEU A 76 18.61 9.54 -4.13
C LEU A 76 19.37 10.18 -2.94
N ILE A 77 20.05 9.37 -2.12
CA ILE A 77 20.87 9.86 -1.01
C ILE A 77 22.05 10.70 -1.53
N ALA A 78 22.73 10.24 -2.59
CA ALA A 78 23.84 10.98 -3.22
C ALA A 78 23.37 12.29 -3.85
N GLN A 79 22.18 12.34 -4.41
CA GLN A 79 21.51 13.55 -4.92
C GLN A 79 21.05 14.49 -3.80
N LYS A 80 21.15 14.09 -2.54
CA LYS A 80 20.75 14.86 -1.36
C LYS A 80 19.28 15.31 -1.43
N VAL A 81 18.38 14.39 -1.81
CA VAL A 81 16.92 14.65 -1.72
C VAL A 81 16.53 15.00 -0.30
N ASP A 82 15.49 15.83 -0.13
CA ASP A 82 15.07 16.31 1.21
C ASP A 82 14.37 15.22 2.06
N GLY A 83 13.80 14.19 1.44
CA GLY A 83 13.17 13.04 2.11
C GLY A 83 12.91 11.89 1.15
N ILE A 84 12.70 10.67 1.67
CA ILE A 84 12.46 9.48 0.86
C ILE A 84 11.20 8.75 1.32
N LEU A 85 10.27 8.51 0.38
CA LEU A 85 9.12 7.61 0.52
C LEU A 85 9.41 6.31 -0.19
N ILE A 86 9.33 5.19 0.53
CA ILE A 86 9.65 3.87 -0.02
C ILE A 86 8.52 2.87 0.22
N SER A 87 8.26 2.00 -0.77
CA SER A 87 7.55 0.74 -0.56
C SER A 87 8.57 -0.40 -0.69
N PRO A 88 9.11 -0.95 0.43
CA PRO A 88 10.21 -1.91 0.35
C PRO A 88 9.77 -3.20 -0.35
N ILE A 89 10.62 -3.71 -1.25
CA ILE A 89 10.44 -5.04 -1.88
C ILE A 89 10.64 -6.12 -0.83
N ASP A 90 11.68 -5.97 -0.01
CA ASP A 90 11.99 -6.83 1.13
C ASP A 90 12.09 -6.02 2.42
N ALA A 91 11.53 -6.55 3.50
CA ALA A 91 11.42 -5.84 4.77
C ALA A 91 12.77 -5.58 5.46
N ARG A 92 13.82 -6.35 5.15
CA ARG A 92 15.14 -6.31 5.81
C ARG A 92 16.28 -5.93 4.90
N ALA A 93 16.23 -6.30 3.62
CA ALA A 93 17.32 -6.09 2.67
C ALA A 93 17.75 -4.62 2.53
N LEU A 94 16.82 -3.69 2.79
CA LEU A 94 17.07 -2.25 2.63
C LEU A 94 17.48 -1.53 3.92
N CYS A 95 17.76 -2.24 5.03
CA CYS A 95 18.09 -1.60 6.30
C CYS A 95 19.38 -0.77 6.25
N SER A 96 20.36 -1.17 5.42
CA SER A 96 21.56 -0.37 5.18
C SER A 96 21.26 1.00 4.57
N ALA A 97 20.29 1.05 3.64
CA ALA A 97 19.84 2.30 3.01
C ALA A 97 19.13 3.22 4.01
N TYR A 98 18.25 2.67 4.88
CA TYR A 98 17.65 3.45 5.97
C TYR A 98 18.70 4.07 6.90
N THR A 99 19.71 3.28 7.28
CA THR A 99 20.80 3.79 8.13
C THR A 99 21.65 4.84 7.43
N LYS A 100 21.93 4.69 6.12
CA LYS A 100 22.64 5.70 5.33
C LYS A 100 21.83 7.00 5.21
N ALA A 101 20.54 6.91 4.87
CA ALA A 101 19.66 8.07 4.79
C ALA A 101 19.64 8.85 6.10
N LYS A 102 19.48 8.16 7.23
CA LYS A 102 19.52 8.75 8.58
C LYS A 102 20.85 9.47 8.85
N LYS A 103 21.98 8.84 8.53
CA LYS A 103 23.32 9.49 8.68
C LYS A 103 23.47 10.73 7.81
N ALA A 104 22.82 10.75 6.65
CA ALA A 104 22.79 11.92 5.76
C ALA A 104 21.75 12.98 6.17
N GLY A 105 21.00 12.77 7.28
CA GLY A 105 19.95 13.68 7.71
C GLY A 105 18.68 13.63 6.86
N ILE A 106 18.53 12.60 6.00
CA ILE A 106 17.40 12.44 5.09
C ILE A 106 16.33 11.55 5.76
N PRO A 107 15.13 12.09 6.09
CA PRO A 107 14.04 11.30 6.64
C PRO A 107 13.56 10.26 5.61
N MET A 108 13.42 9.01 6.07
CA MET A 108 12.96 7.91 5.22
C MET A 108 11.75 7.22 5.85
N MET A 109 10.64 7.19 5.13
CA MET A 109 9.34 6.64 5.55
C MET A 109 8.90 5.54 4.60
N SER A 110 8.22 4.52 5.12
CA SER A 110 7.62 3.48 4.28
C SER A 110 6.13 3.73 4.03
N ILE A 111 5.67 3.30 2.87
CA ILE A 111 4.26 3.36 2.45
C ILE A 111 3.85 2.05 1.78
N ALA A 112 2.66 1.57 2.06
CA ALA A 112 2.07 0.32 1.61
C ALA A 112 2.77 -0.93 2.14
N ARG A 113 4.03 -1.16 1.81
CA ARG A 113 4.84 -2.24 2.40
C ARG A 113 5.73 -1.65 3.49
N GLY A 114 5.75 -2.31 4.65
CA GLY A 114 6.55 -1.93 5.80
C GLY A 114 7.97 -2.49 5.74
N SER A 115 8.84 -1.95 6.59
CA SER A 115 10.19 -2.43 6.80
C SER A 115 10.37 -2.90 8.26
N ALA A 116 11.26 -3.84 8.49
CA ALA A 116 11.71 -4.27 9.81
C ALA A 116 12.94 -3.47 10.30
N CYS A 117 13.33 -2.41 9.58
CA CYS A 117 14.51 -1.62 9.88
C CYS A 117 14.24 -0.63 11.01
N LYS A 118 15.15 -0.58 12.00
CA LYS A 118 15.02 0.29 13.19
C LYS A 118 14.97 1.79 12.87
N ASP A 119 15.58 2.19 11.76
CA ASP A 119 15.71 3.59 11.34
C ASP A 119 14.52 4.07 10.46
N GLN A 120 13.50 3.22 10.26
CA GLN A 120 12.23 3.63 9.66
C GLN A 120 11.52 4.64 10.56
N LEU A 121 11.19 5.83 10.05
CA LEU A 121 10.53 6.87 10.83
C LEU A 121 9.03 6.60 10.98
N VAL A 122 8.32 6.53 9.88
CA VAL A 122 6.86 6.36 9.83
C VAL A 122 6.52 5.26 8.81
N HIS A 123 5.51 4.47 9.12
CA HIS A 123 4.90 3.52 8.19
C HIS A 123 3.44 3.90 7.92
N ILE A 124 3.12 4.14 6.65
CA ILE A 124 1.78 4.53 6.19
C ILE A 124 1.14 3.33 5.47
N ALA A 125 0.17 2.68 6.10
CA ALA A 125 -0.46 1.47 5.57
C ALA A 125 -1.85 1.22 6.18
N ILE A 126 -2.53 0.18 5.70
CA ILE A 126 -3.64 -0.43 6.44
C ILE A 126 -3.10 -1.18 7.66
N ASP A 127 -3.99 -1.61 8.55
CA ASP A 127 -3.67 -2.66 9.52
C ASP A 127 -3.79 -4.01 8.80
N GLU A 128 -2.65 -4.51 8.29
CA GLU A 128 -2.62 -5.69 7.42
C GLU A 128 -3.14 -6.95 8.13
N VAL A 129 -2.79 -7.15 9.40
CA VAL A 129 -3.26 -8.31 10.18
C VAL A 129 -4.76 -8.26 10.34
N LYS A 130 -5.31 -7.10 10.69
CA LYS A 130 -6.75 -6.89 10.81
C LYS A 130 -7.45 -7.14 9.47
N VAL A 131 -6.96 -6.57 8.39
CA VAL A 131 -7.57 -6.73 7.05
C VAL A 131 -7.51 -8.18 6.59
N GLY A 132 -6.40 -8.89 6.80
CA GLY A 132 -6.31 -10.32 6.54
C GLY A 132 -7.37 -11.13 7.29
N GLY A 133 -7.56 -10.82 8.58
CA GLY A 133 -8.60 -11.42 9.41
C GLY A 133 -10.02 -11.09 8.91
N GLU A 134 -10.29 -9.86 8.50
CA GLU A 134 -11.58 -9.45 7.94
C GLU A 134 -11.92 -10.20 6.64
N ILE A 135 -10.94 -10.38 5.75
CA ILE A 135 -11.10 -11.19 4.52
C ILE A 135 -11.41 -12.66 4.89
N ALA A 136 -10.69 -13.20 5.88
CA ALA A 136 -10.90 -14.58 6.34
C ALA A 136 -12.28 -14.78 6.97
N ALA A 137 -12.71 -13.90 7.86
CA ALA A 137 -14.02 -13.94 8.49
C ALA A 137 -15.14 -13.87 7.44
N TRP A 138 -15.03 -12.96 6.44
CA TRP A 138 -15.95 -12.88 5.33
C TRP A 138 -15.95 -14.19 4.52
N THR A 139 -14.77 -14.75 4.22
CA THR A 139 -14.63 -16.01 3.47
C THR A 139 -15.25 -17.17 4.23
N ALA A 140 -14.95 -17.33 5.52
CA ALA A 140 -15.50 -18.37 6.38
C ALA A 140 -17.03 -18.34 6.39
N LYS A 141 -17.63 -17.14 6.56
CA LYS A 141 -19.08 -16.94 6.48
C LYS A 141 -19.61 -17.34 5.10
N LYS A 142 -18.93 -16.97 4.02
CA LYS A 142 -19.36 -17.21 2.64
C LYS A 142 -19.39 -18.69 2.27
N ILE A 143 -18.43 -19.48 2.80
CA ILE A 143 -18.36 -20.94 2.55
C ILE A 143 -19.10 -21.77 3.62
N GLY A 144 -19.82 -21.13 4.56
CA GLY A 144 -20.61 -21.81 5.59
C GLY A 144 -19.77 -22.44 6.71
N GLY A 145 -18.59 -21.90 7.01
CA GLY A 145 -17.73 -22.30 8.13
C GLY A 145 -17.00 -23.62 7.95
N LYS A 146 -17.00 -24.22 6.73
CA LYS A 146 -16.37 -25.52 6.46
C LYS A 146 -15.87 -25.64 5.02
N GLY A 147 -14.79 -26.40 4.83
CA GLY A 147 -14.22 -26.74 3.53
C GLY A 147 -12.76 -26.39 3.40
N ASP A 148 -12.18 -26.80 2.28
CA ASP A 148 -10.77 -26.59 1.97
C ASP A 148 -10.53 -25.21 1.36
N VAL A 149 -9.43 -24.57 1.75
CA VAL A 149 -9.06 -23.20 1.31
C VAL A 149 -7.61 -23.18 0.82
N ALA A 150 -7.38 -22.50 -0.29
CA ALA A 150 -6.04 -22.18 -0.79
C ALA A 150 -5.64 -20.75 -0.41
N VAL A 151 -4.36 -20.55 -0.10
CA VAL A 151 -3.75 -19.26 0.21
C VAL A 151 -2.67 -18.96 -0.83
N LEU A 152 -2.98 -18.09 -1.77
CA LEU A 152 -2.04 -17.54 -2.73
C LEU A 152 -1.47 -16.26 -2.14
N ALA A 153 -0.40 -16.42 -1.36
CA ALA A 153 0.25 -15.34 -0.63
C ALA A 153 1.12 -14.48 -1.56
N GLY A 154 1.41 -13.26 -1.15
CA GLY A 154 2.35 -12.39 -1.86
C GLY A 154 3.81 -12.76 -1.60
N PRO A 155 4.77 -11.92 -2.01
CA PRO A 155 6.19 -12.20 -1.86
C PRO A 155 6.59 -12.42 -0.39
N ALA A 156 7.35 -13.49 -0.14
CA ALA A 156 7.77 -13.92 1.21
C ALA A 156 8.60 -12.88 1.98
N GLY A 157 9.34 -12.01 1.28
CA GLY A 157 10.12 -10.93 1.90
C GLY A 157 9.32 -9.65 2.22
N ALA A 158 8.10 -9.52 1.68
CA ALA A 158 7.30 -8.30 1.82
C ALA A 158 6.42 -8.34 3.08
N GLN A 159 6.77 -7.53 4.09
CA GLN A 159 6.13 -7.55 5.41
C GLN A 159 4.60 -7.42 5.36
N ALA A 160 4.07 -6.58 4.47
CA ALA A 160 2.62 -6.39 4.35
C ALA A 160 1.88 -7.70 4.01
N PHE A 161 2.44 -8.51 3.11
CA PHE A 161 1.84 -9.78 2.69
C PHE A 161 2.02 -10.88 3.73
N ILE A 162 3.14 -10.87 4.47
CA ILE A 162 3.32 -11.72 5.63
C ILE A 162 2.23 -11.44 6.68
N ASN A 163 2.00 -10.17 7.00
CA ASN A 163 1.01 -9.73 7.97
C ASN A 163 -0.43 -10.05 7.51
N LEU A 164 -0.75 -9.80 6.25
CA LEU A 164 -2.06 -10.14 5.66
C LEU A 164 -2.34 -11.64 5.72
N ALA A 165 -1.37 -12.45 5.27
CA ALA A 165 -1.49 -13.91 5.32
C ALA A 165 -1.57 -14.43 6.76
N LYS A 166 -0.84 -13.83 7.69
CA LYS A 166 -0.94 -14.15 9.13
C LYS A 166 -2.34 -13.88 9.64
N GLY A 167 -2.88 -12.68 9.42
CA GLY A 167 -4.25 -12.33 9.85
C GLY A 167 -5.29 -13.27 9.25
N TYR A 168 -5.14 -13.60 7.98
CA TYR A 168 -6.02 -14.56 7.31
C TYR A 168 -5.94 -15.96 7.94
N THR A 169 -4.74 -16.48 8.18
CA THR A 169 -4.53 -17.80 8.75
C THR A 169 -5.00 -17.89 10.19
N ASP A 170 -4.69 -16.87 11.01
CA ASP A 170 -5.10 -16.82 12.41
C ASP A 170 -6.63 -16.80 12.55
N GLU A 171 -7.33 -16.10 11.67
CA GLU A 171 -8.80 -16.07 11.67
C GLU A 171 -9.38 -17.42 11.20
N MET A 172 -8.83 -17.99 10.12
CA MET A 172 -9.27 -19.32 9.64
C MET A 172 -9.12 -20.41 10.68
N ALA A 173 -8.08 -20.35 11.52
CA ALA A 173 -7.86 -21.30 12.61
C ALA A 173 -8.97 -21.31 13.68
N LYS A 174 -9.78 -20.26 13.76
CA LYS A 174 -10.96 -20.19 14.65
C LYS A 174 -12.17 -20.99 14.11
N HIS A 175 -12.09 -21.48 12.89
CA HIS A 175 -13.14 -22.23 12.21
C HIS A 175 -12.70 -23.69 12.00
N PRO A 176 -12.97 -24.61 12.94
CA PRO A 176 -12.42 -25.99 12.92
C PRO A 176 -12.89 -26.80 11.71
N GLY A 177 -13.96 -26.39 11.04
CA GLY A 177 -14.44 -27.01 9.79
C GLY A 177 -13.67 -26.54 8.54
N ILE A 178 -12.79 -25.55 8.64
CA ILE A 178 -12.02 -25.01 7.51
C ILE A 178 -10.57 -25.51 7.60
N LYS A 179 -10.02 -25.95 6.47
CA LYS A 179 -8.63 -26.39 6.36
C LYS A 179 -7.91 -25.60 5.28
N ILE A 180 -6.77 -25.02 5.60
CA ILE A 180 -5.84 -24.48 4.60
C ILE A 180 -5.03 -25.64 4.06
N VAL A 181 -5.32 -26.05 2.82
CA VAL A 181 -4.73 -27.26 2.20
C VAL A 181 -3.66 -26.93 1.16
N PHE A 182 -3.61 -25.67 0.70
CA PHE A 182 -2.64 -25.20 -0.27
C PHE A 182 -2.15 -23.80 0.12
N ARG A 183 -0.83 -23.59 0.08
CA ARG A 183 -0.22 -22.29 0.30
C ARG A 183 0.99 -22.12 -0.61
N HIS A 184 1.05 -20.96 -1.28
CA HIS A 184 2.19 -20.60 -2.12
C HIS A 184 2.49 -19.11 -2.04
N GLU A 185 3.77 -18.73 -1.85
CA GLU A 185 4.28 -17.37 -1.95
C GLU A 185 4.71 -17.08 -3.39
N MET A 186 4.35 -15.90 -3.92
CA MET A 186 4.58 -15.56 -5.32
C MET A 186 4.66 -14.06 -5.57
N LEU A 187 5.17 -13.67 -6.73
CA LEU A 187 5.05 -12.30 -7.23
C LEU A 187 3.58 -11.96 -7.54
N LEU A 188 3.23 -10.69 -7.39
CA LEU A 188 1.85 -10.19 -7.47
C LEU A 188 1.37 -10.02 -8.91
N THR A 189 1.45 -11.07 -9.71
CA THR A 189 1.04 -11.07 -11.12
C THR A 189 -0.20 -11.91 -11.35
N ARG A 190 -0.97 -11.57 -12.38
CA ARG A 190 -2.15 -12.32 -12.79
C ARG A 190 -1.80 -13.71 -13.30
N GLU A 191 -0.68 -13.83 -13.99
CA GLU A 191 -0.13 -15.08 -14.49
C GLU A 191 0.14 -16.07 -13.35
N ASN A 192 0.82 -15.62 -12.30
CA ASN A 192 1.03 -16.43 -11.09
C ASN A 192 -0.28 -16.81 -10.43
N GLY A 193 -1.23 -15.89 -10.34
CA GLY A 193 -2.57 -16.17 -9.80
C GLY A 193 -3.31 -17.23 -10.59
N LEU A 194 -3.21 -17.22 -11.93
CA LEU A 194 -3.78 -18.24 -12.80
C LEU A 194 -3.08 -19.59 -12.56
N LYS A 195 -1.75 -19.64 -12.73
CA LYS A 195 -0.96 -20.86 -12.59
C LYS A 195 -1.21 -21.56 -11.25
N PHE A 196 -0.99 -20.87 -10.15
CA PHE A 196 -1.12 -21.48 -8.82
C PHE A 196 -2.59 -21.66 -8.39
N GLY A 197 -3.51 -20.94 -9.02
CA GLY A 197 -4.95 -21.21 -8.92
C GLY A 197 -5.31 -22.55 -9.57
N GLU A 198 -4.79 -22.83 -10.76
CA GLU A 198 -4.94 -24.14 -11.45
C GLU A 198 -4.32 -25.26 -10.65
N ASP A 199 -3.07 -25.10 -10.18
CA ASP A 199 -2.37 -26.08 -9.35
C ASP A 199 -3.18 -26.43 -8.08
N ALA A 200 -3.73 -25.42 -7.40
CA ALA A 200 -4.55 -25.62 -6.21
C ALA A 200 -5.85 -26.37 -6.50
N LEU A 201 -6.52 -26.09 -7.62
CA LEU A 201 -7.77 -26.75 -8.01
C LEU A 201 -7.55 -28.20 -8.42
N VAL A 202 -6.42 -28.49 -9.10
CA VAL A 202 -6.03 -29.85 -9.48
C VAL A 202 -5.67 -30.68 -8.24
N ALA A 203 -4.84 -30.13 -7.35
CA ALA A 203 -4.40 -30.82 -6.15
C ALA A 203 -5.54 -31.03 -5.12
N HIS A 204 -6.53 -30.14 -5.10
CA HIS A 204 -7.62 -30.13 -4.11
C HIS A 204 -9.00 -29.93 -4.78
N PRO A 205 -9.60 -31.00 -5.37
CA PRO A 205 -10.86 -30.92 -6.11
C PRO A 205 -12.06 -30.42 -5.28
N ASN A 206 -11.97 -30.52 -3.95
CA ASN A 206 -13.02 -30.10 -3.02
C ASN A 206 -12.86 -28.64 -2.50
N LEU A 207 -11.93 -27.89 -3.10
CA LEU A 207 -11.64 -26.51 -2.70
C LEU A 207 -12.92 -25.65 -2.68
N LYS A 208 -13.07 -24.85 -1.63
CA LYS A 208 -14.23 -23.94 -1.44
C LYS A 208 -13.86 -22.47 -1.60
N ALA A 209 -12.59 -22.12 -1.31
CA ALA A 209 -12.14 -20.76 -1.49
C ALA A 209 -10.67 -20.66 -1.85
N ILE A 210 -10.31 -19.57 -2.54
CA ILE A 210 -8.94 -19.16 -2.83
C ILE A 210 -8.76 -17.72 -2.33
N TYR A 211 -7.82 -17.53 -1.41
CA TYR A 211 -7.35 -16.21 -1.02
C TYR A 211 -6.25 -15.76 -1.97
N GLY A 212 -6.44 -14.65 -2.65
CA GLY A 212 -5.41 -13.95 -3.40
C GLY A 212 -4.90 -12.76 -2.61
N ALA A 213 -3.60 -12.66 -2.40
CA ALA A 213 -2.97 -11.59 -1.62
C ALA A 213 -3.21 -10.19 -2.20
N ASN A 214 -3.48 -10.09 -3.49
CA ASN A 214 -3.95 -8.88 -4.16
C ASN A 214 -4.92 -9.21 -5.30
N ASP A 215 -5.44 -8.17 -5.97
CA ASP A 215 -6.41 -8.33 -7.05
C ASP A 215 -5.81 -8.97 -8.32
N GLU A 216 -4.53 -8.77 -8.62
CA GLU A 216 -3.91 -9.42 -9.78
C GLU A 216 -3.86 -10.94 -9.57
N ILE A 217 -3.41 -11.40 -8.40
CA ILE A 217 -3.46 -12.83 -8.03
C ILE A 217 -4.92 -13.32 -8.01
N GLY A 218 -5.83 -12.56 -7.36
CA GLY A 218 -7.25 -12.92 -7.28
C GLY A 218 -7.92 -13.03 -8.64
N LEU A 219 -7.63 -12.15 -9.59
CA LEU A 219 -8.16 -12.19 -10.95
C LEU A 219 -7.63 -13.39 -11.74
N GLY A 220 -6.35 -13.73 -11.57
CA GLY A 220 -5.78 -14.94 -12.17
C GLY A 220 -6.42 -16.22 -11.61
N ALA A 221 -6.53 -16.32 -10.29
CA ALA A 221 -7.21 -17.46 -9.63
C ALA A 221 -8.70 -17.56 -10.04
N ALA A 222 -9.38 -16.43 -10.19
CA ALA A 222 -10.77 -16.40 -10.66
C ALA A 222 -10.88 -16.91 -12.11
N GLN A 223 -9.89 -16.62 -12.95
CA GLN A 223 -9.80 -17.18 -14.31
C GLN A 223 -9.66 -18.71 -14.27
N ALA A 224 -8.78 -19.26 -13.42
CA ALA A 224 -8.62 -20.70 -13.21
C ALA A 224 -9.95 -21.34 -12.77
N VAL A 225 -10.64 -20.74 -11.79
CA VAL A 225 -11.94 -21.23 -11.30
C VAL A 225 -13.00 -21.24 -12.42
N VAL A 226 -13.04 -20.21 -13.27
CA VAL A 226 -13.98 -20.14 -14.40
C VAL A 226 -13.64 -21.20 -15.45
N ALA A 227 -12.38 -21.34 -15.82
CA ALA A 227 -11.91 -22.31 -16.80
C ALA A 227 -12.21 -23.77 -16.37
N SER A 228 -12.13 -24.04 -15.06
CA SER A 228 -12.46 -25.35 -14.46
C SER A 228 -13.96 -25.60 -14.27
N GLY A 229 -14.86 -24.70 -14.72
CA GLY A 229 -16.30 -24.85 -14.55
C GLY A 229 -16.80 -24.73 -13.09
N LEU A 230 -15.97 -24.14 -12.20
CA LEU A 230 -16.23 -24.05 -10.76
C LEU A 230 -16.74 -22.65 -10.32
N LYS A 231 -17.09 -21.78 -11.28
CA LYS A 231 -17.71 -20.49 -10.98
C LYS A 231 -18.93 -20.66 -10.07
N GLY A 232 -18.95 -19.90 -8.97
CA GLY A 232 -20.03 -19.98 -7.96
C GLY A 232 -19.87 -21.12 -6.95
N LYS A 233 -18.98 -22.09 -7.20
CA LYS A 233 -18.65 -23.19 -6.27
C LYS A 233 -17.38 -22.91 -5.45
N VAL A 234 -16.41 -22.22 -6.05
CA VAL A 234 -15.19 -21.79 -5.40
C VAL A 234 -15.19 -20.26 -5.30
N VAL A 235 -15.02 -19.75 -4.09
CA VAL A 235 -15.01 -18.32 -3.81
C VAL A 235 -13.59 -17.79 -3.94
N VAL A 236 -13.39 -16.72 -4.71
CA VAL A 236 -12.07 -16.09 -4.84
C VAL A 236 -12.10 -14.69 -4.22
N THR A 237 -11.07 -14.38 -3.44
CA THR A 237 -10.88 -13.04 -2.85
C THR A 237 -9.62 -12.37 -3.36
N GLY A 238 -9.58 -11.04 -3.27
CA GLY A 238 -8.41 -10.23 -3.62
C GLY A 238 -8.33 -8.99 -2.74
N MET A 239 -7.39 -8.11 -3.03
CA MET A 239 -7.18 -6.84 -2.35
C MET A 239 -6.60 -5.81 -3.33
N ASN A 240 -6.94 -4.58 -3.18
CA ASN A 240 -6.62 -3.29 -3.78
C ASN A 240 -7.87 -2.61 -4.36
N GLY A 241 -8.91 -3.38 -4.72
CA GLY A 241 -10.14 -2.84 -5.28
C GLY A 241 -9.93 -2.19 -6.65
N ILE A 242 -9.02 -2.71 -7.47
CA ILE A 242 -8.81 -2.19 -8.83
C ILE A 242 -10.08 -2.35 -9.69
N PRO A 243 -10.29 -1.51 -10.71
CA PRO A 243 -11.50 -1.60 -11.53
C PRO A 243 -11.79 -2.99 -12.09
N PRO A 244 -10.82 -3.76 -12.66
CA PRO A 244 -11.08 -5.12 -13.10
C PRO A 244 -11.62 -6.06 -12.01
N ALA A 245 -11.10 -5.96 -10.77
CA ALA A 245 -11.56 -6.78 -9.66
C ALA A 245 -12.99 -6.40 -9.21
N ARG A 246 -13.31 -5.11 -9.15
CA ARG A 246 -14.69 -4.67 -8.88
C ARG A 246 -15.68 -5.19 -9.93
N PHE A 247 -15.31 -5.16 -11.20
CA PHE A 247 -16.11 -5.78 -12.26
C PHE A 247 -16.21 -7.31 -12.11
N ALA A 248 -15.13 -7.99 -11.67
CA ALA A 248 -15.15 -9.41 -11.39
C ALA A 248 -16.08 -9.76 -10.21
N VAL A 249 -16.08 -8.95 -9.15
CA VAL A 249 -17.06 -9.07 -8.04
C VAL A 249 -18.49 -8.86 -8.55
N LYS A 250 -18.73 -7.84 -9.38
CA LYS A 250 -20.06 -7.59 -9.96
C LYS A 250 -20.55 -8.75 -10.83
N ARG A 251 -19.65 -9.42 -11.57
CA ARG A 251 -20.00 -10.59 -12.39
C ARG A 251 -20.03 -11.91 -11.62
N GLY A 252 -19.69 -11.88 -10.32
CA GLY A 252 -19.63 -13.07 -9.47
C GLY A 252 -18.48 -14.04 -9.83
N THR A 253 -17.43 -13.59 -10.53
CA THR A 253 -16.21 -14.37 -10.75
C THR A 253 -15.20 -14.22 -9.60
N MET A 254 -15.26 -13.12 -8.86
CA MET A 254 -14.67 -12.96 -7.53
C MET A 254 -15.77 -12.73 -6.51
N GLY A 255 -15.56 -13.17 -5.27
CA GLY A 255 -16.49 -12.96 -4.16
C GLY A 255 -16.26 -11.66 -3.43
N LEU A 256 -15.00 -11.26 -3.28
CA LEU A 256 -14.56 -10.10 -2.49
C LEU A 256 -13.31 -9.48 -3.08
N THR A 257 -13.23 -8.14 -3.00
CA THR A 257 -11.96 -7.40 -2.99
C THR A 257 -11.97 -6.39 -1.86
N VAL A 258 -10.80 -5.96 -1.39
CA VAL A 258 -10.68 -4.86 -0.43
C VAL A 258 -10.30 -3.59 -1.18
N ALA A 259 -11.21 -2.63 -1.24
CA ALA A 259 -10.93 -1.37 -1.92
C ALA A 259 -10.01 -0.47 -1.08
N LEU A 260 -8.94 -0.04 -1.72
CA LEU A 260 -8.00 0.96 -1.25
C LEU A 260 -8.06 2.18 -2.16
N ASN A 261 -7.63 3.32 -1.66
CA ASN A 261 -7.48 4.53 -2.48
C ASN A 261 -6.01 4.91 -2.63
N PRO A 262 -5.29 4.31 -3.60
CA PRO A 262 -3.85 4.52 -3.74
C PRO A 262 -3.49 5.99 -4.02
N VAL A 263 -4.33 6.75 -4.73
CA VAL A 263 -4.11 8.18 -4.95
C VAL A 263 -4.13 8.94 -3.62
N ALA A 264 -5.11 8.66 -2.75
CA ALA A 264 -5.18 9.27 -1.43
C ALA A 264 -3.99 8.84 -0.53
N TRP A 265 -3.51 7.61 -0.68
CA TRP A 265 -2.29 7.17 0.01
C TRP A 265 -1.07 7.96 -0.44
N GLY A 266 -0.90 8.14 -1.75
CA GLY A 266 0.17 8.96 -2.32
C GLY A 266 0.12 10.41 -1.79
N ASN A 267 -1.08 11.01 -1.78
CA ASN A 267 -1.28 12.35 -1.21
C ASN A 267 -0.90 12.39 0.27
N LEU A 268 -1.31 11.39 1.05
CA LEU A 268 -0.99 11.29 2.47
C LEU A 268 0.51 11.13 2.69
N GLY A 269 1.20 10.30 1.88
CA GLY A 269 2.64 10.13 1.94
C GLY A 269 3.39 11.44 1.77
N ILE A 270 3.06 12.21 0.73
CA ILE A 270 3.65 13.54 0.48
C ILE A 270 3.31 14.52 1.60
N ASN A 271 2.05 14.59 2.07
CA ASN A 271 1.67 15.46 3.17
C ASN A 271 2.43 15.13 4.47
N THR A 272 2.63 13.84 4.75
CA THR A 272 3.36 13.39 5.95
C THR A 272 4.84 13.76 5.83
N MET A 273 5.44 13.59 4.64
CA MET A 273 6.82 13.99 4.39
C MET A 273 7.00 15.51 4.50
N ASP A 274 6.14 16.29 3.87
CA ASP A 274 6.17 17.77 3.95
C ASP A 274 6.08 18.26 5.40
N ALA A 275 5.16 17.68 6.17
CA ALA A 275 5.02 18.05 7.58
C ALA A 275 6.21 17.59 8.43
N GLN A 276 6.83 16.44 8.12
CA GLN A 276 8.08 15.99 8.77
C GLN A 276 9.24 16.94 8.47
N LEU A 277 9.37 17.39 7.22
CA LEU A 277 10.39 18.38 6.82
C LEU A 277 10.20 19.73 7.54
N LYS A 278 8.97 20.05 7.95
CA LYS A 278 8.62 21.20 8.79
C LYS A 278 8.73 20.93 10.29
N GLY A 279 9.32 19.82 10.69
CA GLY A 279 9.59 19.45 12.09
C GLY A 279 8.41 18.84 12.85
N LYS A 280 7.31 18.45 12.17
CA LYS A 280 6.19 17.77 12.82
C LYS A 280 6.53 16.31 13.11
N ALA A 281 6.32 15.88 14.34
CA ALA A 281 6.42 14.46 14.73
C ALA A 281 5.14 13.69 14.36
N PHE A 282 5.29 12.40 14.10
CA PHE A 282 4.20 11.46 13.82
C PHE A 282 4.36 10.19 14.63
N ASP A 283 3.24 9.48 14.83
CA ASP A 283 3.29 8.10 15.30
C ASP A 283 4.03 7.22 14.29
N LYS A 284 4.67 6.16 14.80
CA LYS A 284 5.40 5.23 13.93
C LYS A 284 4.54 4.55 12.87
N LYS A 285 3.22 4.50 13.08
CA LYS A 285 2.24 3.95 12.14
C LYS A 285 1.12 4.95 11.88
N VAL A 286 0.83 5.19 10.61
CA VAL A 286 -0.32 5.98 10.16
C VAL A 286 -1.22 5.05 9.36
N PHE A 287 -2.37 4.71 9.96
CA PHE A 287 -3.31 3.80 9.31
C PHE A 287 -4.23 4.53 8.33
N VAL A 288 -4.41 3.91 7.16
CA VAL A 288 -5.34 4.37 6.13
C VAL A 288 -6.60 3.50 6.11
N ARG A 289 -7.68 4.07 5.62
CA ARG A 289 -8.97 3.38 5.53
C ARG A 289 -8.98 2.37 4.40
N HIS A 290 -9.75 1.32 4.59
CA HIS A 290 -10.08 0.30 3.59
C HIS A 290 -11.57 0.00 3.60
N LEU A 291 -12.07 -0.69 2.57
CA LEU A 291 -13.47 -1.10 2.47
C LEU A 291 -13.56 -2.49 1.82
N LEU A 292 -14.19 -3.43 2.50
CA LEU A 292 -14.54 -4.71 1.91
C LEU A 292 -15.63 -4.51 0.86
N VAL A 293 -15.38 -5.02 -0.35
CA VAL A 293 -16.26 -4.85 -1.51
C VAL A 293 -16.71 -6.22 -2.02
N ASP A 294 -17.96 -6.51 -1.83
CA ASP A 294 -18.62 -7.71 -2.34
C ASP A 294 -19.87 -7.33 -3.18
N SER A 295 -20.69 -8.31 -3.53
CA SER A 295 -21.90 -8.11 -4.35
C SER A 295 -22.92 -7.14 -3.72
N SER A 296 -22.89 -6.92 -2.41
CA SER A 296 -23.85 -6.06 -1.71
C SER A 296 -23.55 -4.56 -1.89
N ASN A 297 -22.31 -4.19 -2.19
CA ASN A 297 -21.90 -2.79 -2.21
C ASN A 297 -21.06 -2.38 -3.44
N VAL A 298 -20.64 -3.31 -4.29
CA VAL A 298 -19.75 -3.05 -5.44
C VAL A 298 -20.33 -2.01 -6.41
N ASP A 299 -21.64 -1.94 -6.57
CA ASP A 299 -22.29 -0.99 -7.50
C ASP A 299 -22.03 0.47 -7.14
N LYS A 300 -21.79 0.78 -5.87
CA LYS A 300 -21.44 2.13 -5.40
C LYS A 300 -20.06 2.58 -5.84
N LEU A 301 -19.21 1.63 -6.24
CA LEU A 301 -17.80 1.86 -6.59
C LEU A 301 -17.52 1.68 -8.09
N LEU A 302 -18.50 1.26 -8.86
CA LEU A 302 -18.41 1.18 -10.31
C LEU A 302 -18.62 2.55 -10.97
N PRO A 303 -17.98 2.83 -12.12
CA PRO A 303 -18.26 4.05 -12.88
C PRO A 303 -19.74 4.14 -13.21
N LYS A 304 -20.36 5.28 -12.92
CA LYS A 304 -21.72 5.53 -13.39
C LYS A 304 -21.68 5.53 -14.93
N LYS A 305 -22.58 4.76 -15.56
CA LYS A 305 -22.77 4.87 -17.01
C LYS A 305 -23.03 6.35 -17.34
N LYS A 306 -22.20 6.95 -18.16
CA LYS A 306 -22.55 8.24 -18.77
C LYS A 306 -23.84 8.00 -19.54
N LYS A 307 -24.91 8.69 -19.16
CA LYS A 307 -26.14 8.76 -19.95
C LYS A 307 -25.85 9.47 -21.27
#